data_b75c4712f78d7603ecc411a62268de63
#
_entry.id   b75c4712f78d7603ecc411a62268de63
#
_cell.length_a   1.000
_cell.length_b   1.000
_cell.length_c   1.000
_cell.angle_alpha   90.00
_cell.angle_beta   90.00
_cell.angle_gamma   90.00
#
_symmetry.space_group_name_H-M   'P 1'
#
loop_
_entity.id
_entity.type
_entity.pdbx_description
1 polymer ?
#
loop_
_entity_poly.entity_id
_entity_poly.type
_entity_poly.pdbx_seq_one_letter_code
_entity_poly.pdbx_strand_id
1 'polypeptide(L)'
;LDRLKNPGTPPPQQDVVASHVISRAEGSLYVYMRLVRHAIVTVSYDTEHAMAFHRWSPTLATARSVATRIDEVGGDDHGFLWRLNSYWRYEDVGAGVMVSLESLTLSRDVPWLIRPIAGPISSSIARESMVRTLEALKKYLTLG
;
A
#
# COMPACT_ATOMS: atom_id res chain seq x y z
N LEU A 1 15.50 4.02 5.12
CA LEU A 1 14.89 2.75 5.55
C LEU A 1 14.37 2.82 6.99
N ASP A 2 15.11 3.44 7.92
CA ASP A 2 14.66 3.50 9.33
C ASP A 2 13.40 4.35 9.52
N ARG A 3 13.21 5.39 8.71
CA ARG A 3 11.95 6.17 8.69
C ARG A 3 10.76 5.36 8.18
N LEU A 4 10.96 4.43 7.25
CA LEU A 4 9.90 3.56 6.73
C LEU A 4 9.51 2.45 7.72
N LYS A 5 10.45 2.07 8.60
CA LYS A 5 10.19 1.12 9.69
C LYS A 5 9.43 1.73 10.86
N ASN A 6 9.38 3.05 10.93
CA ASN A 6 8.63 3.79 11.93
C ASN A 6 7.61 4.67 11.21
N PRO A 7 6.47 4.11 10.80
CA PRO A 7 5.40 4.89 10.22
C PRO A 7 4.99 5.96 11.24
N GLY A 8 5.35 7.20 10.92
CA GLY A 8 4.94 8.35 11.72
C GLY A 8 3.44 8.57 11.63
N THR A 9 2.92 9.34 12.55
CA THR A 9 1.55 9.82 12.47
C THR A 9 1.61 11.28 12.00
N PRO A 10 0.93 11.67 10.93
CA PRO A 10 0.03 10.89 10.08
C PRO A 10 0.77 9.99 9.07
N PRO A 11 0.12 8.91 8.60
CA PRO A 11 0.69 8.08 7.54
C PRO A 11 0.91 8.91 6.27
N PRO A 12 2.00 8.70 5.52
CA PRO A 12 2.31 9.49 4.33
C PRO A 12 1.35 9.25 3.16
N GLN A 13 0.54 8.20 3.20
CA GLN A 13 -0.38 7.81 2.12
C GLN A 13 -1.76 8.38 2.37
N GLN A 14 -2.31 9.11 1.39
CA GLN A 14 -3.63 9.74 1.51
C GLN A 14 -4.78 8.74 1.69
N ASP A 15 -4.65 7.54 1.14
CA ASP A 15 -5.67 6.49 1.24
C ASP A 15 -5.60 5.73 2.59
N VAL A 16 -4.55 5.95 3.39
CA VAL A 16 -4.39 5.38 4.73
C VAL A 16 -4.82 6.43 5.75
N VAL A 17 -5.99 6.26 6.35
CA VAL A 17 -6.55 7.21 7.32
C VAL A 17 -6.16 6.91 8.76
N ALA A 18 -5.76 5.69 9.04
CA ALA A 18 -5.19 5.28 10.33
C ALA A 18 -4.20 4.14 10.13
N SER A 19 -3.16 4.10 10.95
CA SER A 19 -2.23 2.97 11.02
C SER A 19 -1.57 2.86 12.37
N HIS A 20 -1.27 1.62 12.80
CA HIS A 20 -0.43 1.36 13.96
C HIS A 20 0.30 0.03 13.82
N VAL A 21 1.43 -0.07 14.49
CA VAL A 21 2.23 -1.30 14.54
C VAL A 21 1.64 -2.22 15.59
N ILE A 22 1.24 -3.43 15.18
CA ILE A 22 0.74 -4.48 16.06
C ILE A 22 1.91 -5.19 16.74
N SER A 23 2.92 -5.56 15.96
CA SER A 23 4.13 -6.20 16.49
C SER A 23 5.36 -5.90 15.63
N ARG A 24 6.55 -6.07 16.26
CA ARG A 24 7.86 -5.88 15.62
C ARG A 24 8.74 -7.09 15.87
N ALA A 25 9.49 -7.48 14.84
CA ALA A 25 10.61 -8.40 14.98
C ALA A 25 11.77 -7.88 14.11
N GLU A 26 12.95 -8.48 14.24
CA GLU A 26 14.08 -8.10 13.41
C GLU A 26 13.75 -8.23 11.92
N GLY A 27 13.90 -7.13 11.18
CA GLY A 27 13.62 -7.08 9.74
C GLY A 27 12.14 -7.21 9.34
N SER A 28 11.20 -7.20 10.29
CA SER A 28 9.78 -7.30 9.99
C SER A 28 8.88 -6.47 10.90
N LEU A 29 7.71 -6.13 10.38
CA LEU A 29 6.63 -5.44 11.09
C LEU A 29 5.30 -6.14 10.79
N TYR A 30 4.42 -6.17 11.77
CA TYR A 30 3.01 -6.47 11.58
C TYR A 30 2.20 -5.21 11.86
N VAL A 31 1.43 -4.75 10.87
CA VAL A 31 0.85 -3.40 10.87
C VAL A 31 -0.64 -3.48 10.55
N TYR A 32 -1.44 -2.80 11.35
CA TYR A 32 -2.83 -2.48 11.02
C TYR A 32 -2.88 -1.19 10.20
N MET A 33 -3.76 -1.16 9.19
CA MET A 33 -4.09 0.05 8.43
C MET A 33 -5.58 0.11 8.15
N ARG A 34 -6.16 1.30 8.32
CA ARG A 34 -7.49 1.62 7.78
C ARG A 34 -7.30 2.34 6.45
N LEU A 35 -7.81 1.73 5.41
CA LEU A 35 -7.79 2.28 4.04
C LEU A 35 -9.16 2.84 3.71
N VAL A 36 -9.18 3.98 3.01
CA VAL A 36 -10.41 4.55 2.41
C VAL A 36 -10.18 4.67 0.92
N ARG A 37 -11.06 4.08 0.14
CA ARG A 37 -11.03 4.13 -1.32
C ARG A 37 -12.23 4.91 -1.83
N HIS A 38 -11.95 5.96 -2.58
CA HIS A 38 -12.94 6.74 -3.30
C HIS A 38 -12.90 6.33 -4.78
N ALA A 39 -13.96 5.64 -5.21
CA ALA A 39 -14.15 5.25 -6.60
C ALA A 39 -15.57 5.67 -7.05
N ILE A 40 -16.37 4.74 -7.57
CA ILE A 40 -17.80 4.96 -7.82
C ILE A 40 -18.56 5.10 -6.50
N VAL A 41 -18.13 4.36 -5.50
CA VAL A 41 -18.58 4.43 -4.11
C VAL A 41 -17.36 4.59 -3.19
N THR A 42 -17.57 5.14 -2.00
CA THR A 42 -16.54 5.18 -0.98
C THR A 42 -16.60 3.93 -0.14
N VAL A 43 -15.50 3.21 -0.07
CA VAL A 43 -15.37 1.97 0.71
C VAL A 43 -14.21 2.10 1.67
N SER A 44 -14.40 1.62 2.89
CA SER A 44 -13.37 1.57 3.92
C SER A 44 -12.98 0.13 4.21
N TYR A 45 -11.70 -0.13 4.44
CA TYR A 45 -11.17 -1.44 4.77
C TYR A 45 -10.31 -1.37 6.03
N ASP A 46 -10.51 -2.31 6.92
CA ASP A 46 -9.56 -2.64 7.97
C ASP A 46 -8.64 -3.75 7.47
N THR A 47 -7.34 -3.49 7.46
CA THR A 47 -6.35 -4.40 6.90
C THR A 47 -5.22 -4.65 7.88
N GLU A 48 -4.67 -5.85 7.84
CA GLU A 48 -3.46 -6.22 8.56
C GLU A 48 -2.40 -6.68 7.56
N HIS A 49 -1.17 -6.22 7.74
CA HIS A 49 -0.07 -6.47 6.81
C HIS A 49 1.14 -7.05 7.52
N ALA A 50 1.65 -8.14 6.97
CA ALA A 50 2.99 -8.63 7.28
C ALA A 50 3.98 -7.92 6.35
N MET A 51 4.87 -7.11 6.95
CA MET A 51 5.91 -6.38 6.24
C MET A 51 7.28 -6.98 6.54
N ALA A 52 8.10 -7.18 5.52
CA ALA A 52 9.47 -7.65 5.67
C ALA A 52 10.43 -6.73 4.90
N PHE A 53 11.57 -6.45 5.51
CA PHE A 53 12.61 -5.59 4.97
C PHE A 53 13.90 -6.38 4.81
N HIS A 54 14.56 -6.20 3.69
CA HIS A 54 15.84 -6.86 3.43
C HIS A 54 16.83 -5.88 2.80
N ARG A 55 18.05 -5.84 3.34
CA ARG A 55 19.17 -5.10 2.75
C ARG A 55 20.11 -6.10 2.08
N TRP A 56 20.18 -6.02 0.76
CA TRP A 56 21.02 -6.89 -0.08
C TRP A 56 22.47 -6.41 -0.16
N SER A 57 22.65 -5.07 -0.15
CA SER A 57 23.96 -4.43 -0.20
C SER A 57 23.87 -3.03 0.42
N PRO A 58 24.98 -2.29 0.56
CA PRO A 58 24.93 -0.90 0.97
C PRO A 58 24.03 -0.01 0.11
N THR A 59 23.89 -0.35 -1.19
CA THR A 59 23.17 0.43 -2.20
C THR A 59 21.81 -0.14 -2.59
N LEU A 60 21.43 -1.35 -2.10
CA LEU A 60 20.20 -2.02 -2.50
C LEU A 60 19.44 -2.57 -1.30
N ALA A 61 18.18 -2.19 -1.18
CA ALA A 61 17.24 -2.75 -0.21
C ALA A 61 15.88 -3.01 -0.84
N THR A 62 15.15 -3.96 -0.26
CA THR A 62 13.77 -4.27 -0.65
C THR A 62 12.87 -4.30 0.57
N ALA A 63 11.58 -4.04 0.34
CA ALA A 63 10.54 -4.30 1.32
C ALA A 63 9.35 -4.97 0.61
N ARG A 64 8.66 -5.82 1.34
CA ARG A 64 7.38 -6.38 0.90
C ARG A 64 6.33 -6.15 1.97
N SER A 65 5.11 -5.87 1.56
CA SER A 65 3.95 -5.81 2.41
C SER A 65 2.90 -6.75 1.84
N VAL A 66 2.45 -7.69 2.63
CA VAL A 66 1.44 -8.68 2.25
C VAL A 66 0.25 -8.52 3.19
N ALA A 67 -0.92 -8.21 2.63
CA ALA A 67 -2.14 -8.20 3.42
C ALA A 67 -2.49 -9.63 3.86
N THR A 68 -2.55 -9.83 5.16
CA THR A 68 -2.94 -11.08 5.81
C THR A 68 -4.42 -11.09 6.18
N ARG A 69 -5.00 -9.90 6.32
CA ARG A 69 -6.41 -9.69 6.60
C ARG A 69 -6.89 -8.45 5.86
N ILE A 70 -8.10 -8.53 5.30
CA ILE A 70 -8.79 -7.43 4.64
C ILE A 70 -10.27 -7.58 4.96
N ASP A 71 -10.83 -6.64 5.72
CA ASP A 71 -12.24 -6.59 6.08
C ASP A 71 -12.84 -5.27 5.59
N GLU A 72 -13.92 -5.33 4.86
CA GLU A 72 -14.70 -4.15 4.51
C GLU A 72 -15.50 -3.67 5.72
N VAL A 73 -15.47 -2.35 5.98
CA VAL A 73 -16.10 -1.74 7.14
C VAL A 73 -17.48 -1.23 6.77
N GLY A 74 -18.48 -1.59 7.59
CA GLY A 74 -19.79 -0.93 7.59
C GLY A 74 -20.86 -1.59 6.76
N GLY A 75 -20.77 -2.88 6.42
CA GLY A 75 -21.86 -3.55 5.75
C GLY A 75 -21.51 -4.83 5.02
N ASP A 76 -22.18 -5.08 3.92
CA ASP A 76 -21.95 -6.24 3.10
C ASP A 76 -20.59 -6.17 2.40
N ASP A 77 -19.81 -7.24 2.47
CA ASP A 77 -18.55 -7.37 1.75
C ASP A 77 -18.80 -7.39 0.23
N HIS A 78 -18.53 -6.27 -0.44
CA HIS A 78 -18.70 -6.14 -1.87
C HIS A 78 -17.62 -6.90 -2.66
N GLY A 79 -16.58 -7.42 -1.97
CA GLY A 79 -15.48 -8.17 -2.58
C GLY A 79 -14.59 -7.34 -3.51
N PHE A 80 -14.58 -6.01 -3.37
CA PHE A 80 -13.76 -5.13 -4.21
C PHE A 80 -12.27 -5.27 -3.95
N LEU A 81 -11.88 -5.75 -2.77
CA LEU A 81 -10.48 -5.95 -2.42
C LEU A 81 -10.35 -7.20 -1.55
N TRP A 82 -9.70 -8.24 -2.05
CA TRP A 82 -9.43 -9.43 -1.26
C TRP A 82 -7.95 -9.82 -1.19
N ARG A 83 -7.10 -9.17 -2.01
CA ARG A 83 -5.64 -9.26 -1.92
C ARG A 83 -5.00 -7.93 -2.21
N LEU A 84 -4.04 -7.57 -1.38
CA LEU A 84 -3.24 -6.37 -1.53
C LEU A 84 -1.81 -6.68 -1.10
N ASN A 85 -0.91 -6.81 -2.06
CA ASN A 85 0.51 -6.98 -1.82
C ASN A 85 1.26 -5.83 -2.47
N SER A 86 2.33 -5.37 -1.83
CA SER A 86 3.21 -4.34 -2.36
C SER A 86 4.66 -4.77 -2.22
N TYR A 87 5.44 -4.54 -3.27
CA TYR A 87 6.86 -4.88 -3.35
C TYR A 87 7.62 -3.61 -3.69
N TRP A 88 8.58 -3.26 -2.86
CA TRP A 88 9.36 -2.06 -2.93
C TRP A 88 10.82 -2.39 -3.17
N ARG A 89 11.47 -1.63 -4.04
CA ARG A 89 12.90 -1.67 -4.28
C ARG A 89 13.46 -0.25 -4.12
N TYR A 90 14.53 -0.15 -3.36
CA TYR A 90 15.26 1.08 -3.08
C TYR A 90 16.69 0.88 -3.55
N GLU A 91 17.16 1.70 -4.48
CA GLU A 91 18.47 1.60 -5.09
C GLU A 91 19.18 2.96 -5.04
N ASP A 92 20.35 3.01 -4.42
CA ASP A 92 21.21 4.18 -4.45
C ASP A 92 21.88 4.25 -5.81
N VAL A 93 21.61 5.32 -6.56
CA VAL A 93 22.16 5.58 -7.91
C VAL A 93 23.21 6.69 -7.89
N GLY A 94 23.76 7.01 -6.71
CA GLY A 94 24.80 8.04 -6.53
C GLY A 94 24.25 9.45 -6.44
N ALA A 95 23.38 9.86 -7.36
CA ALA A 95 22.72 11.17 -7.34
C ALA A 95 21.44 11.18 -6.45
N GLY A 96 21.07 10.04 -5.88
CA GLY A 96 19.87 9.89 -5.05
C GLY A 96 19.44 8.43 -4.92
N VAL A 97 18.23 8.24 -4.43
CA VAL A 97 17.64 6.90 -4.30
C VAL A 97 16.52 6.73 -5.31
N MET A 98 16.66 5.75 -6.17
CA MET A 98 15.58 5.30 -7.05
C MET A 98 14.65 4.38 -6.27
N VAL A 99 13.35 4.68 -6.29
CA VAL A 99 12.32 3.87 -5.62
C VAL A 99 11.40 3.28 -6.68
N SER A 100 11.27 1.95 -6.66
CA SER A 100 10.32 1.22 -7.50
C SER A 100 9.25 0.57 -6.62
N LEU A 101 8.00 0.63 -7.07
CA LEU A 101 6.86 0.01 -6.42
C LEU A 101 6.12 -0.88 -7.42
N GLU A 102 5.92 -2.13 -7.04
CA GLU A 102 5.00 -3.05 -7.69
C GLU A 102 3.84 -3.35 -6.71
N SER A 103 2.61 -3.34 -7.20
CA SER A 103 1.42 -3.65 -6.41
C SER A 103 0.60 -4.74 -7.10
N LEU A 104 0.29 -5.79 -6.34
CA LEU A 104 -0.63 -6.85 -6.74
C LEU A 104 -1.93 -6.68 -5.94
N THR A 105 -2.98 -6.31 -6.64
CA THR A 105 -4.31 -6.12 -6.08
C THR A 105 -5.28 -7.06 -6.79
N LEU A 106 -6.05 -7.83 -6.03
CA LEU A 106 -7.09 -8.68 -6.57
C LEU A 106 -8.44 -8.25 -5.99
N SER A 107 -9.43 -8.18 -6.86
CA SER A 107 -10.84 -8.01 -6.51
C SER A 107 -11.64 -9.24 -6.92
N ARG A 108 -12.72 -9.52 -6.20
CA ARG A 108 -13.68 -10.53 -6.61
C ARG A 108 -14.42 -10.07 -7.85
N ASP A 109 -15.12 -11.00 -8.49
CA ASP A 109 -15.85 -10.74 -9.73
C ASP A 109 -16.77 -9.51 -9.62
N VAL A 110 -16.45 -8.52 -10.45
CA VAL A 110 -17.32 -7.38 -10.67
C VAL A 110 -18.60 -7.90 -11.32
N PRO A 111 -19.80 -7.56 -10.84
CA PRO A 111 -21.05 -7.94 -11.47
C PRO A 111 -21.00 -7.68 -12.96
N TRP A 112 -21.46 -8.62 -13.77
CA TRP A 112 -21.36 -8.58 -15.24
C TRP A 112 -21.94 -7.28 -15.84
N LEU A 113 -22.91 -6.68 -15.16
CA LEU A 113 -23.58 -5.44 -15.58
C LEU A 113 -22.66 -4.23 -15.63
N ILE A 114 -21.63 -4.19 -14.75
CA ILE A 114 -20.69 -3.07 -14.65
C ILE A 114 -19.29 -3.43 -15.17
N ARG A 115 -19.07 -4.67 -15.59
CA ARG A 115 -17.80 -5.16 -16.14
C ARG A 115 -17.21 -4.29 -17.28
N PRO A 116 -17.99 -3.84 -18.27
CA PRO A 116 -17.45 -3.03 -19.36
C PRO A 116 -16.88 -1.68 -18.90
N ILE A 117 -17.41 -1.16 -17.79
CA ILE A 117 -17.04 0.15 -17.23
C ILE A 117 -15.95 -0.02 -16.14
N ALA A 118 -15.99 -1.12 -15.40
CA ALA A 118 -15.11 -1.33 -14.23
C ALA A 118 -13.66 -1.65 -14.61
N GLY A 119 -13.40 -2.32 -15.72
CA GLY A 119 -12.04 -2.72 -16.12
C GLY A 119 -11.09 -1.51 -16.35
N PRO A 120 -11.44 -0.55 -17.22
CA PRO A 120 -10.66 0.66 -17.43
C PRO A 120 -10.54 1.54 -16.18
N ILE A 121 -11.62 1.66 -15.40
CA ILE A 121 -11.65 2.44 -14.16
C ILE A 121 -10.74 1.81 -13.11
N SER A 122 -10.76 0.49 -12.94
CA SER A 122 -9.92 -0.21 -11.95
C SER A 122 -8.43 -0.03 -12.23
N SER A 123 -8.00 -0.10 -13.49
CA SER A 123 -6.60 0.11 -13.86
C SER A 123 -6.16 1.56 -13.68
N SER A 124 -7.03 2.51 -13.97
CA SER A 124 -6.78 3.94 -13.75
C SER A 124 -6.63 4.26 -12.25
N ILE A 125 -7.54 3.74 -11.42
CA ILE A 125 -7.51 3.92 -9.97
C ILE A 125 -6.25 3.29 -9.36
N ALA A 126 -5.88 2.08 -9.79
CA ALA A 126 -4.68 1.41 -9.30
C ALA A 126 -3.41 2.22 -9.63
N ARG A 127 -3.30 2.70 -10.87
CA ARG A 127 -2.17 3.53 -11.32
C ARG A 127 -2.10 4.84 -10.53
N GLU A 128 -3.22 5.54 -10.40
CA GLU A 128 -3.30 6.80 -9.68
C GLU A 128 -2.92 6.63 -8.20
N SER A 129 -3.38 5.56 -7.56
CA SER A 129 -3.02 5.23 -6.18
C SER A 129 -1.53 4.99 -6.01
N MET A 130 -0.87 4.27 -6.95
CA MET A 130 0.58 4.05 -6.91
C MET A 130 1.36 5.36 -7.11
N VAL A 131 0.94 6.21 -8.05
CA VAL A 131 1.58 7.51 -8.27
C VAL A 131 1.49 8.37 -7.01
N ARG A 132 0.29 8.51 -6.43
CA ARG A 132 0.09 9.26 -5.18
C ARG A 132 0.94 8.71 -4.03
N THR A 133 1.07 7.40 -3.93
CA THR A 133 1.90 6.74 -2.92
C THR A 133 3.37 7.11 -3.08
N LEU A 134 3.91 7.08 -4.30
CA LEU A 134 5.30 7.45 -4.58
C LEU A 134 5.56 8.94 -4.36
N GLU A 135 4.63 9.80 -4.74
CA GLU A 135 4.70 11.25 -4.49
C GLU A 135 4.67 11.58 -3.01
N ALA A 136 3.78 10.93 -2.25
CA ALA A 136 3.71 11.09 -0.80
C ALA A 136 4.99 10.62 -0.12
N LEU A 137 5.56 9.49 -0.55
CA LEU A 137 6.84 9.00 -0.06
C LEU A 137 7.97 9.98 -0.37
N LYS A 138 8.05 10.47 -1.61
CA LYS A 138 9.04 11.48 -2.00
C LYS A 138 8.94 12.71 -1.11
N LYS A 139 7.75 13.26 -0.94
CA LYS A 139 7.51 14.43 -0.08
C LYS A 139 7.92 14.17 1.36
N TYR A 140 7.55 13.01 1.92
CA TYR A 140 7.90 12.62 3.29
C TYR A 140 9.42 12.52 3.52
N LEU A 141 10.16 12.01 2.54
CA LEU A 141 11.61 11.84 2.63
C LEU A 141 12.39 13.12 2.36
N THR A 142 11.82 14.08 1.62
CA THR A 142 12.49 15.35 1.27
C THR A 142 12.21 16.48 2.26
N LEU A 143 11.15 16.41 3.04
CA LEU A 143 10.78 17.43 4.05
C LEU A 143 11.42 17.19 5.43
N GLY A 144 12.24 16.20 5.59
CA GLY A 144 13.02 15.85 6.78
C GLY A 144 14.47 15.84 6.47
#